data_43729b8585fbc09f63aa3124113d4f5a
#
_entry.id   43729b8585fbc09f63aa3124113d4f5a
#
_cell.length_a   1.000
_cell.length_b   1.000
_cell.length_c   1.000
_cell.angle_alpha   90.00
_cell.angle_beta   90.00
_cell.angle_gamma   90.00
#
_symmetry.space_group_name_H-M   'P 1'
#
loop_
_entity.id
_entity.type
_entity.pdbx_description
1 polymer ?
#
loop_
_entity_poly.entity_id
_entity_poly.type
_entity_poly.pdbx_seq_one_letter_code
_entity_poly.pdbx_strand_id
1 'polypeptide(L)'
;KDKNLDSILDDVPSNLPSLTRAKKLQKRAKRVGFDWNDANEVMKKLDEEISELKFEHEKKSKAGISEEMGDIFFTLVNLSRYYDIEPEDVIRKTNLKFEKRFKDMENLSKERGKNLHDMSLEEMEQLWQEVK
;
A
#
# COMPACT_ATOMS: atom_id res chain seq x y z
N LYS A 1 -1.11 -33.58 2.26
CA LYS A 1 -1.40 -33.11 2.17
C LYS A 1 -2.60 -32.64 1.67
N ASP A 2 -3.01 -31.87 1.42
CA ASP A 2 -4.23 -31.32 1.01
C ASP A 2 -4.66 -31.71 -0.33
N LYS A 3 -4.89 -32.97 -0.48
CA LYS A 3 -5.25 -33.50 -1.75
C LYS A 3 -6.63 -33.17 -2.15
N ASN A 4 -7.47 -32.68 -1.23
CA ASN A 4 -8.87 -32.43 -1.51
C ASN A 4 -9.17 -30.98 -1.81
N LEU A 5 -8.15 -30.22 -2.16
CA LEU A 5 -8.36 -28.82 -2.52
C LEU A 5 -9.04 -28.73 -3.87
N ASP A 6 -10.11 -27.94 -3.94
CA ASP A 6 -10.76 -27.63 -5.21
C ASP A 6 -9.98 -26.56 -5.98
N SER A 7 -9.25 -25.71 -5.29
CA SER A 7 -8.49 -24.62 -5.90
C SER A 7 -7.08 -24.60 -5.33
N ILE A 8 -6.13 -24.18 -6.14
CA ILE A 8 -4.76 -23.99 -5.66
C ILE A 8 -4.66 -22.88 -4.63
N LEU A 9 -5.73 -22.09 -4.47
CA LEU A 9 -5.75 -21.01 -3.49
C LEU A 9 -6.30 -21.44 -2.14
N ASP A 10 -6.86 -22.64 -2.05
CA ASP A 10 -7.61 -23.06 -0.87
C ASP A 10 -6.76 -23.22 0.38
N ASP A 11 -5.45 -23.44 0.23
CA ASP A 11 -4.58 -23.62 1.38
C ASP A 11 -3.94 -22.31 1.84
N VAL A 12 -4.34 -21.18 1.28
CA VAL A 12 -3.87 -19.87 1.75
C VAL A 12 -4.76 -19.45 2.91
N PRO A 13 -4.21 -19.33 4.14
CA PRO A 13 -5.07 -19.02 5.29
C PRO A 13 -5.78 -17.68 5.13
N SER A 14 -7.03 -17.64 5.57
CA SER A 14 -7.83 -16.41 5.44
C SER A 14 -7.54 -15.40 6.55
N ASN A 15 -6.82 -15.82 7.60
CA ASN A 15 -6.56 -14.95 8.75
C ASN A 15 -5.21 -14.25 8.68
N LEU A 16 -4.53 -14.31 7.56
CA LEU A 16 -3.29 -13.57 7.37
C LEU A 16 -3.56 -12.08 7.20
N PRO A 17 -2.58 -11.22 7.55
CA PRO A 17 -2.70 -9.81 7.19
C PRO A 17 -2.92 -9.68 5.68
N SER A 18 -3.72 -8.70 5.29
CA SER A 18 -4.24 -8.64 3.91
C SER A 18 -3.16 -8.52 2.85
N LEU A 19 -2.11 -7.75 3.09
CA LEU A 19 -1.05 -7.62 2.08
C LEU A 19 -0.22 -8.89 1.99
N THR A 20 0.04 -9.53 3.13
CA THR A 20 0.72 -10.82 3.15
C THR A 20 -0.12 -11.86 2.39
N ARG A 21 -1.43 -11.86 2.63
CA ARG A 21 -2.31 -12.81 1.96
C ARG A 21 -2.34 -12.57 0.46
N ALA A 22 -2.40 -11.29 0.05
CA ALA A 22 -2.38 -10.96 -1.38
C ALA A 22 -1.14 -11.53 -2.05
N LYS A 23 0.02 -11.40 -1.40
CA LYS A 23 1.26 -11.93 -1.95
C LYS A 23 1.19 -13.44 -2.11
N LYS A 24 0.66 -14.14 -1.09
CA LYS A 24 0.56 -15.59 -1.16
C LYS A 24 -0.41 -16.06 -2.25
N LEU A 25 -1.52 -15.36 -2.40
CA LEU A 25 -2.48 -15.68 -3.47
C LEU A 25 -1.81 -15.55 -4.84
N GLN A 26 -1.05 -14.49 -5.03
CA GLN A 26 -0.36 -14.28 -6.30
C GLN A 26 0.69 -15.36 -6.56
N LYS A 27 1.41 -15.77 -5.52
CA LYS A 27 2.42 -16.82 -5.67
C LYS A 27 1.79 -18.15 -6.03
N ARG A 28 0.63 -18.45 -5.47
CA ARG A 28 -0.09 -19.66 -5.84
C ARG A 28 -0.54 -19.62 -7.30
N ALA A 29 -1.09 -18.47 -7.73
CA ALA A 29 -1.54 -18.33 -9.11
C ALA A 29 -0.37 -18.50 -10.09
N LYS A 30 0.82 -18.03 -9.70
CA LYS A 30 2.00 -18.16 -10.53
C LYS A 30 2.33 -19.62 -10.80
N ARG A 31 2.01 -20.53 -9.89
CA ARG A 31 2.31 -21.95 -10.07
C ARG A 31 1.68 -22.55 -11.32
N VAL A 32 0.55 -21.97 -11.76
CA VAL A 32 -0.09 -22.44 -13.00
C VAL A 32 0.19 -21.49 -14.17
N GLY A 33 1.18 -20.61 -14.02
CA GLY A 33 1.57 -19.71 -15.09
C GLY A 33 0.82 -18.39 -15.14
N PHE A 34 0.00 -18.11 -14.14
CA PHE A 34 -0.77 -16.86 -14.11
C PHE A 34 0.02 -15.78 -13.39
N ASP A 35 0.80 -15.02 -14.14
CA ASP A 35 1.63 -13.95 -13.58
C ASP A 35 2.10 -13.06 -14.71
N TRP A 36 2.61 -11.87 -14.37
CA TRP A 36 3.26 -11.00 -15.35
C TRP A 36 4.69 -11.46 -15.55
N ASN A 37 5.25 -11.13 -16.70
CA ASN A 37 6.59 -11.59 -17.04
C ASN A 37 7.69 -10.85 -16.30
N ASP A 38 7.51 -9.54 -16.06
CA ASP A 38 8.54 -8.76 -15.39
C ASP A 38 7.93 -7.54 -14.71
N ALA A 39 8.79 -6.83 -13.95
CA ALA A 39 8.36 -5.68 -13.19
C ALA A 39 7.84 -4.54 -14.08
N ASN A 40 8.39 -4.41 -15.29
CA ASN A 40 7.95 -3.35 -16.18
C ASN A 40 6.49 -3.52 -16.58
N GLU A 41 6.06 -4.76 -16.80
CA GLU A 41 4.67 -5.03 -17.12
C GLU A 41 3.75 -4.70 -15.93
N VAL A 42 4.21 -5.00 -14.73
CA VAL A 42 3.44 -4.67 -13.53
C VAL A 42 3.31 -3.16 -13.38
N MET A 43 4.39 -2.42 -13.67
CA MET A 43 4.34 -0.97 -13.59
C MET A 43 3.38 -0.37 -14.62
N LYS A 44 3.33 -0.94 -15.81
CA LYS A 44 2.34 -0.52 -16.80
C LYS A 44 0.93 -0.75 -16.29
N LYS A 45 0.70 -1.90 -15.67
CA LYS A 45 -0.60 -2.21 -15.11
C LYS A 45 -0.95 -1.21 -14.01
N LEU A 46 0.04 -0.85 -13.18
CA LEU A 46 -0.19 0.14 -12.13
C LEU A 46 -0.61 1.48 -12.72
N ASP A 47 0.04 1.91 -13.81
CA ASP A 47 -0.34 3.15 -14.48
C ASP A 47 -1.77 3.09 -14.98
N GLU A 48 -2.19 1.94 -15.53
CA GLU A 48 -3.56 1.75 -15.98
C GLU A 48 -4.55 1.88 -14.84
N GLU A 49 -4.25 1.25 -13.71
CA GLU A 49 -5.14 1.30 -12.56
C GLU A 49 -5.25 2.71 -11.99
N ILE A 50 -4.15 3.46 -12.00
CA ILE A 50 -4.19 4.85 -11.56
C ILE A 50 -5.06 5.68 -12.49
N SER A 51 -4.96 5.45 -13.80
CA SER A 51 -5.81 6.15 -14.76
C SER A 51 -7.28 5.84 -14.52
N GLU A 52 -7.59 4.58 -14.23
CA GLU A 52 -8.97 4.18 -13.96
C GLU A 52 -9.47 4.81 -12.66
N LEU A 53 -8.59 4.93 -11.66
CA LEU A 53 -8.95 5.61 -10.43
C LEU A 53 -9.32 7.07 -10.71
N LYS A 54 -8.53 7.76 -11.53
CA LYS A 54 -8.81 9.15 -11.89
C LYS A 54 -10.15 9.28 -12.58
N PHE A 55 -10.46 8.33 -13.44
CA PHE A 55 -11.74 8.30 -14.13
C PHE A 55 -12.90 8.17 -13.17
N GLU A 56 -12.79 7.21 -12.22
CA GLU A 56 -13.84 7.02 -11.23
C GLU A 56 -13.96 8.21 -10.29
N HIS A 57 -12.83 8.85 -9.99
CA HIS A 57 -12.83 10.06 -9.18
C HIS A 57 -13.63 11.17 -9.86
N GLU A 58 -13.45 11.36 -11.15
CA GLU A 58 -14.18 12.40 -11.88
C GLU A 58 -15.66 12.11 -11.95
N LYS A 59 -16.02 10.84 -12.01
CA LYS A 59 -17.43 10.42 -11.97
C LYS A 59 -18.02 10.50 -10.57
N LYS A 60 -17.18 10.72 -9.57
CA LYS A 60 -17.57 10.74 -8.16
C LYS A 60 -18.23 9.43 -7.73
N SER A 61 -17.79 8.32 -8.31
CA SER A 61 -18.31 7.00 -7.96
C SER A 61 -17.52 6.43 -6.82
N LYS A 62 -18.06 6.45 -5.62
CA LYS A 62 -17.35 5.94 -4.46
C LYS A 62 -17.07 4.44 -4.60
N ALA A 63 -18.02 3.70 -5.13
CA ALA A 63 -17.82 2.26 -5.34
C ALA A 63 -16.69 1.99 -6.32
N GLY A 64 -16.65 2.75 -7.42
CA GLY A 64 -15.60 2.60 -8.42
C GLY A 64 -14.24 3.00 -7.87
N ILE A 65 -14.19 4.10 -7.10
CA ILE A 65 -12.95 4.54 -6.46
C ILE A 65 -12.42 3.46 -5.52
N SER A 66 -13.31 2.90 -4.72
CA SER A 66 -12.93 1.88 -3.75
C SER A 66 -12.36 0.64 -4.45
N GLU A 67 -13.00 0.21 -5.52
CA GLU A 67 -12.55 -0.96 -6.27
C GLU A 67 -11.18 -0.71 -6.88
N GLU A 68 -11.00 0.47 -7.49
CA GLU A 68 -9.71 0.77 -8.11
C GLU A 68 -8.59 0.90 -7.09
N MET A 69 -8.88 1.45 -5.92
CA MET A 69 -7.87 1.51 -4.87
C MET A 69 -7.44 0.11 -4.44
N GLY A 70 -8.39 -0.81 -4.33
CA GLY A 70 -8.05 -2.19 -4.02
C GLY A 70 -7.16 -2.80 -5.09
N ASP A 71 -7.47 -2.54 -6.35
CA ASP A 71 -6.66 -3.05 -7.46
C ASP A 71 -5.25 -2.44 -7.45
N ILE A 72 -5.13 -1.18 -7.07
CA ILE A 72 -3.83 -0.53 -6.97
C ILE A 72 -3.00 -1.17 -5.86
N PHE A 73 -3.58 -1.38 -4.68
CA PHE A 73 -2.88 -2.05 -3.60
C PHE A 73 -2.43 -3.45 -4.03
N PHE A 74 -3.31 -4.18 -4.68
CA PHE A 74 -3.00 -5.53 -5.13
C PHE A 74 -1.88 -5.54 -6.16
N THR A 75 -1.88 -4.57 -7.07
CA THR A 75 -0.84 -4.43 -8.08
C THR A 75 0.50 -4.06 -7.44
N LEU A 76 0.48 -3.20 -6.41
CA LEU A 76 1.71 -2.87 -5.69
C LEU A 76 2.28 -4.10 -4.97
N VAL A 77 1.43 -4.95 -4.40
CA VAL A 77 1.91 -6.20 -3.83
C VAL A 77 2.57 -7.05 -4.90
N ASN A 78 1.96 -7.10 -6.08
CA ASN A 78 2.54 -7.86 -7.18
C ASN A 78 3.92 -7.32 -7.56
N LEU A 79 4.04 -6.00 -7.65
CA LEU A 79 5.32 -5.37 -7.96
C LEU A 79 6.38 -5.72 -6.91
N SER A 80 6.00 -5.74 -5.63
CA SER A 80 6.95 -6.03 -4.56
C SER A 80 7.58 -7.41 -4.71
N ARG A 81 6.85 -8.36 -5.30
CA ARG A 81 7.37 -9.72 -5.48
C ARG A 81 8.58 -9.77 -6.39
N TYR A 82 8.66 -8.86 -7.36
CA TYR A 82 9.77 -8.84 -8.31
C TYR A 82 11.05 -8.28 -7.70
N TYR A 83 10.97 -7.70 -6.51
CA TYR A 83 12.11 -7.13 -5.82
C TYR A 83 12.36 -7.82 -4.48
N ASP A 84 11.69 -8.93 -4.22
CA ASP A 84 11.82 -9.66 -2.95
C ASP A 84 11.52 -8.77 -1.76
N ILE A 85 10.53 -7.91 -1.90
CA ILE A 85 10.10 -7.02 -0.82
C ILE A 85 8.84 -7.58 -0.20
N GLU A 86 8.81 -7.63 1.15
CA GLU A 86 7.61 -8.04 1.86
C GLU A 86 6.70 -6.84 2.03
N PRO A 87 5.53 -6.84 1.39
CA PRO A 87 4.68 -5.65 1.44
C PRO A 87 4.22 -5.27 2.84
N GLU A 88 3.94 -6.26 3.70
CA GLU A 88 3.54 -5.96 5.07
C GLU A 88 4.67 -5.27 5.83
N ASP A 89 5.91 -5.69 5.58
CA ASP A 89 7.08 -5.10 6.24
C ASP A 89 7.29 -3.64 5.84
N VAL A 90 7.18 -3.34 4.54
CA VAL A 90 7.47 -1.98 4.11
C VAL A 90 6.41 -0.99 4.60
N ILE A 91 5.13 -1.41 4.64
CA ILE A 91 4.12 -0.50 5.17
C ILE A 91 4.28 -0.33 6.68
N ARG A 92 4.65 -1.39 7.39
CA ARG A 92 4.92 -1.31 8.82
C ARG A 92 6.06 -0.33 9.10
N LYS A 93 7.13 -0.42 8.33
CA LYS A 93 8.27 0.48 8.49
C LYS A 93 7.90 1.93 8.18
N THR A 94 7.06 2.11 7.16
CA THR A 94 6.60 3.45 6.81
C THR A 94 5.75 4.04 7.93
N ASN A 95 4.90 3.21 8.55
CA ASN A 95 4.11 3.66 9.68
C ASN A 95 4.99 4.11 10.84
N LEU A 96 6.04 3.35 11.15
CA LEU A 96 6.96 3.72 12.21
C LEU A 96 7.72 5.01 11.89
N LYS A 97 8.11 5.15 10.65
CA LYS A 97 8.80 6.36 10.20
C LYS A 97 7.90 7.59 10.32
N PHE A 98 6.66 7.45 9.91
CA PHE A 98 5.69 8.55 10.02
C PHE A 98 5.46 8.91 11.48
N GLU A 99 5.26 7.89 12.31
CA GLU A 99 4.99 8.11 13.73
C GLU A 99 6.13 8.84 14.41
N LYS A 100 7.36 8.41 14.17
CA LYS A 100 8.52 9.06 14.75
C LYS A 100 8.64 10.50 14.30
N ARG A 101 8.48 10.73 13.01
CA ARG A 101 8.62 12.07 12.46
C ARG A 101 7.52 12.99 12.97
N PHE A 102 6.32 12.49 13.11
CA PHE A 102 5.21 13.28 13.62
C PHE A 102 5.45 13.66 15.09
N LYS A 103 5.95 12.71 15.89
CA LYS A 103 6.28 12.99 17.28
C LYS A 103 7.40 14.02 17.39
N ASP A 104 8.39 13.93 16.51
CA ASP A 104 9.46 14.94 16.48
C ASP A 104 8.89 16.30 16.15
N MET A 105 7.93 16.36 15.23
CA MET A 105 7.26 17.61 14.88
C MET A 105 6.49 18.18 16.07
N GLU A 106 5.78 17.31 16.79
CA GLU A 106 5.07 17.74 17.99
C GLU A 106 6.03 18.32 19.04
N ASN A 107 7.16 17.64 19.24
CA ASN A 107 8.14 18.10 20.21
C ASN A 107 8.74 19.43 19.80
N LEU A 108 9.05 19.60 18.53
CA LEU A 108 9.63 20.85 18.05
C LEU A 108 8.64 22.01 18.22
N SER A 109 7.37 21.79 17.94
CA SER A 109 6.36 22.83 18.12
C SER A 109 6.26 23.25 19.58
N LYS A 110 6.35 22.29 20.50
CA LYS A 110 6.32 22.59 21.94
C LYS A 110 7.52 23.41 22.34
N GLU A 111 8.70 23.06 21.83
CA GLU A 111 9.91 23.83 22.13
C GLU A 111 9.78 25.29 21.70
N ARG A 112 9.02 25.52 20.64
CA ARG A 112 8.80 26.88 20.14
C ARG A 112 7.57 27.54 20.75
N GLY A 113 6.98 26.90 21.77
CA GLY A 113 5.85 27.45 22.48
C GLY A 113 4.57 27.46 21.68
N LYS A 114 4.45 26.59 20.69
CA LYS A 114 3.27 26.50 19.84
C LYS A 114 2.62 25.14 19.93
N ASN A 115 1.33 25.13 19.63
CA ASN A 115 0.53 23.90 19.60
C ASN A 115 0.20 23.63 18.13
N LEU A 116 0.43 22.40 17.67
CA LEU A 116 0.11 22.05 16.28
C LEU A 116 -1.33 22.38 15.94
N HIS A 117 -2.20 22.20 16.92
CA HIS A 117 -3.63 22.47 16.75
C HIS A 117 -3.92 23.91 16.29
N ASP A 118 -3.05 24.83 16.67
CA ASP A 118 -3.21 26.26 16.36
C ASP A 118 -2.42 26.69 15.14
N MET A 119 -1.79 25.76 14.44
CA MET A 119 -0.93 26.10 13.31
C MET A 119 -1.67 25.87 12.00
N SER A 120 -1.30 26.65 10.99
CA SER A 120 -1.80 26.41 9.64
C SER A 120 -1.13 25.17 9.05
N LEU A 121 -1.72 24.63 7.99
CA LEU A 121 -1.12 23.49 7.29
C LEU A 121 0.28 23.88 6.78
N GLU A 122 0.44 25.09 6.28
CA GLU A 122 1.74 25.54 5.79
C GLU A 122 2.79 25.54 6.88
N GLU A 123 2.43 26.01 8.06
CA GLU A 123 3.35 26.00 9.20
C GLU A 123 3.70 24.57 9.59
N MET A 124 2.73 23.69 9.61
CA MET A 124 2.98 22.28 9.94
C MET A 124 3.89 21.63 8.91
N GLU A 125 3.67 21.92 7.63
CA GLU A 125 4.53 21.35 6.59
C GLU A 125 5.96 21.83 6.72
N GLN A 126 6.16 23.06 7.14
CA GLN A 126 7.49 23.59 7.36
C GLN A 126 8.19 22.84 8.50
N LEU A 127 7.48 22.61 9.61
CA LEU A 127 8.02 21.82 10.71
C LEU A 127 8.31 20.40 10.24
N TRP A 128 7.43 19.85 9.44
CA TRP A 128 7.60 18.51 8.90
C TRP A 128 8.91 18.38 8.13
N GLN A 129 9.26 19.41 7.34
CA GLN A 129 10.52 19.38 6.62
C GLN A 129 11.72 19.53 7.56
N GLU A 130 11.57 20.31 8.64
CA GLU A 130 12.66 20.51 9.58
C GLU A 130 13.02 19.25 10.36
N VAL A 131 12.05 18.38 10.65
CA VAL A 131 12.30 17.15 11.40
C VAL A 131 12.61 15.96 10.51
N LYS A 132 12.73 16.18 9.23
CA LYS A 132 12.94 15.12 8.26
C LYS A 132 14.24 14.33 8.46
#